data_d41e2e0d31b0284071d7039d956e2e1e
#
_entry.id   d41e2e0d31b0284071d7039d956e2e1e
#
_cell.length_a   1.000
_cell.length_b   1.000
_cell.length_c   1.000
_cell.angle_alpha   90.00
_cell.angle_beta   90.00
_cell.angle_gamma   90.00
#
_symmetry.space_group_name_H-M   'P 1'
#
loop_
_entity.id
_entity.type
_entity.pdbx_description
1 polymer ?
#
loop_
_entity_poly.entity_id
_entity_poly.type
_entity_poly.pdbx_seq_one_letter_code
_entity_poly.pdbx_strand_id
1 'polypeptide(L)'
;MKIVVSACLMGESCKYNGLDNYHRALVEACERTGTEVLLVCPEVFGGLPTPRDPSEIVNGEVCTCEGVSVDREFRLGAQRALDMCEQAGGPSEIAACILQDRSPSCGAGRIYDGTFSGTLTAGNGVFVDLLLRHGYRVIPASEFDPKLLEQ
;
A
#
# COMPACT_ATOMS: atom_id res chain seq x y z
N MET A 1 -11.86 7.32 14.86
CA MET A 1 -11.33 7.49 13.50
C MET A 1 -10.91 6.14 12.95
N LYS A 2 -11.10 5.93 11.68
CA LYS A 2 -10.76 4.69 10.98
C LYS A 2 -9.80 5.01 9.83
N ILE A 3 -8.71 4.27 9.71
CA ILE A 3 -7.73 4.40 8.63
C ILE A 3 -7.38 3.04 8.03
N VAL A 4 -6.91 3.07 6.80
CA VAL A 4 -6.36 1.90 6.10
C VAL A 4 -4.83 2.05 6.11
N VAL A 5 -4.13 0.96 6.38
CA VAL A 5 -2.66 0.98 6.50
C VAL A 5 -2.06 -0.22 5.77
N SER A 6 -0.97 0.01 5.03
CA SER A 6 -0.17 -1.10 4.51
C SER A 6 0.29 -1.97 5.68
N ALA A 7 -0.03 -3.26 5.67
CA ALA A 7 0.18 -4.16 6.81
C ALA A 7 1.65 -4.21 7.27
N CYS A 8 2.60 -4.09 6.33
CA CYS A 8 4.02 -4.08 6.67
C CYS A 8 4.42 -2.90 7.58
N LEU A 9 3.69 -1.78 7.53
CA LEU A 9 3.96 -0.62 8.40
C LEU A 9 3.62 -0.89 9.86
N MET A 10 2.75 -1.85 10.12
CA MET A 10 2.34 -2.23 11.46
C MET A 10 3.10 -3.46 11.98
N GLY A 11 4.14 -3.88 11.27
CA GLY A 11 5.03 -4.96 11.68
C GLY A 11 4.74 -6.32 11.08
N GLU A 12 3.77 -6.44 10.16
CA GLU A 12 3.54 -7.71 9.48
C GLU A 12 4.66 -8.02 8.50
N SER A 13 5.16 -9.24 8.51
CA SER A 13 6.26 -9.70 7.65
C SER A 13 5.74 -10.09 6.26
N CYS A 14 5.04 -9.16 5.61
CA CYS A 14 4.40 -9.38 4.30
C CYS A 14 5.11 -8.69 3.14
N LYS A 15 6.24 -8.04 3.39
CA LYS A 15 7.08 -7.42 2.37
C LYS A 15 7.67 -8.51 1.46
N TYR A 16 8.03 -8.14 0.22
CA TYR A 16 8.53 -9.11 -0.76
C TYR A 16 9.67 -10.00 -0.25
N ASN A 17 10.53 -9.47 0.62
CA ASN A 17 11.67 -10.21 1.18
C ASN A 17 11.35 -10.94 2.50
N GLY A 18 10.08 -10.99 2.92
CA GLY A 18 9.67 -11.63 4.16
C GLY A 18 9.90 -10.78 5.42
N LEU A 19 10.31 -9.54 5.26
CA LEU A 19 10.52 -8.59 6.35
C LEU A 19 9.33 -7.64 6.45
N ASP A 20 9.42 -6.66 7.35
CA ASP A 20 8.40 -5.62 7.51
C ASP A 20 9.00 -4.23 7.26
N ASN A 21 8.14 -3.22 7.28
CA ASN A 21 8.51 -1.81 7.21
C ASN A 21 7.97 -1.08 8.45
N TYR A 22 8.14 -1.65 9.62
CA TYR A 22 7.57 -1.15 10.87
C TYR A 22 7.76 0.37 11.02
N HIS A 23 6.63 1.07 11.16
CA HIS A 23 6.60 2.52 11.27
C HIS A 23 6.19 2.91 12.69
N ARG A 24 7.19 3.11 13.54
CA ARG A 24 6.98 3.31 14.99
C ARG A 24 6.03 4.48 15.29
N ALA A 25 6.23 5.62 14.66
CA ALA A 25 5.41 6.81 14.93
C ALA A 25 3.93 6.56 14.57
N LEU A 26 3.65 5.83 13.50
CA LEU A 26 2.30 5.48 13.10
C LEU A 26 1.65 4.53 14.12
N VAL A 27 2.37 3.48 14.51
CA VAL A 27 1.86 2.50 15.48
C VAL A 27 1.56 3.18 16.81
N GLU A 28 2.50 3.96 17.33
CA GLU A 28 2.32 4.67 18.59
C GLU A 28 1.15 5.67 18.54
N ALA A 29 1.00 6.39 17.43
CA ALA A 29 -0.10 7.31 17.27
C ALA A 29 -1.45 6.60 17.23
N CYS A 30 -1.55 5.46 16.55
CA CYS A 30 -2.78 4.66 16.51
C CYS A 30 -3.15 4.14 17.91
N GLU A 31 -2.18 3.65 18.66
CA GLU A 31 -2.40 3.15 20.02
C GLU A 31 -2.86 4.29 20.96
N ARG A 32 -2.17 5.43 20.90
CA ARG A 32 -2.48 6.56 21.76
C ARG A 32 -3.88 7.14 21.51
N THR A 33 -4.30 7.17 20.27
CA THR A 33 -5.58 7.78 19.87
C THR A 33 -6.75 6.80 19.82
N GLY A 34 -6.49 5.50 19.94
CA GLY A 34 -7.53 4.48 19.77
C GLY A 34 -8.06 4.40 18.34
N THR A 35 -7.27 4.80 17.35
CA THR A 35 -7.65 4.75 15.94
C THR A 35 -7.86 3.32 15.49
N GLU A 36 -8.99 3.07 14.81
CA GLU A 36 -9.27 1.77 14.21
C GLU A 36 -8.46 1.61 12.92
N VAL A 37 -7.70 0.53 12.81
CA VAL A 37 -6.80 0.29 11.69
C VAL A 37 -7.26 -0.92 10.87
N LEU A 38 -7.43 -0.72 9.57
CA LEU A 38 -7.71 -1.78 8.60
C LEU A 38 -6.41 -2.09 7.86
N LEU A 39 -5.87 -3.28 8.07
CA LEU A 39 -4.59 -3.69 7.47
C LEU A 39 -4.81 -4.28 6.09
N VAL A 40 -4.01 -3.86 5.13
CA VAL A 40 -4.04 -4.39 3.77
C VAL A 40 -2.64 -4.70 3.26
N CYS A 41 -2.52 -5.75 2.47
CA CYS A 41 -1.35 -6.04 1.65
C CYS A 41 -1.86 -6.51 0.29
N PRO A 42 -2.01 -5.60 -0.69
CA PRO A 42 -2.58 -5.97 -2.00
C PRO A 42 -1.84 -7.11 -2.68
N GLU A 43 -0.52 -7.19 -2.50
CA GLU A 43 0.27 -8.24 -3.13
C GLU A 43 -0.07 -9.63 -2.57
N VAL A 44 -0.16 -9.74 -1.25
CA VAL A 44 -0.58 -10.98 -0.59
C VAL A 44 -2.05 -11.30 -0.90
N PHE A 45 -2.91 -10.28 -0.90
CA PHE A 45 -4.34 -10.45 -1.23
C PHE A 45 -4.53 -10.96 -2.66
N GLY A 46 -3.62 -10.64 -3.57
CA GLY A 46 -3.64 -11.13 -4.94
C GLY A 46 -3.14 -12.56 -5.12
N GLY A 47 -2.68 -13.18 -4.02
CA GLY A 47 -2.22 -14.57 -4.02
C GLY A 47 -0.70 -14.73 -4.20
N LEU A 48 0.07 -13.64 -4.12
CA LEU A 48 1.52 -13.75 -4.22
C LEU A 48 2.12 -14.30 -2.91
N PRO A 49 3.12 -15.18 -3.01
CA PRO A 49 3.77 -15.74 -1.82
C PRO A 49 4.67 -14.72 -1.12
N THR A 50 5.03 -15.00 0.11
CA THR A 50 6.04 -14.27 0.86
C THR A 50 7.09 -15.26 1.35
N PRO A 51 8.38 -15.14 1.02
CA PRO A 51 8.96 -14.10 0.15
C PRO A 51 8.61 -14.31 -1.34
N ARG A 52 8.87 -13.28 -2.12
CA ARG A 52 8.64 -13.27 -3.57
C ARG A 52 9.67 -12.37 -4.25
N ASP A 53 9.81 -12.50 -5.57
CA ASP A 53 10.67 -11.62 -6.33
C ASP A 53 10.16 -10.18 -6.29
N PRO A 54 11.05 -9.18 -6.23
CA PRO A 54 10.64 -7.78 -6.33
C PRO A 54 10.02 -7.51 -7.69
N SER A 55 9.02 -6.63 -7.72
CA SER A 55 8.28 -6.27 -8.92
C SER A 55 8.28 -4.77 -9.12
N GLU A 56 8.18 -4.33 -10.39
CA GLU A 56 8.03 -2.93 -10.77
C GLU A 56 7.04 -2.83 -11.93
N ILE A 57 6.49 -1.63 -12.15
CA ILE A 57 5.59 -1.38 -13.27
C ILE A 57 6.45 -1.08 -14.50
N VAL A 58 6.33 -1.92 -15.54
CA VAL A 58 7.07 -1.82 -16.79
C VAL A 58 6.05 -1.62 -17.91
N ASN A 59 6.04 -0.44 -18.55
CA ASN A 59 5.08 -0.12 -19.61
C ASN A 59 3.62 -0.41 -19.20
N GLY A 60 3.25 -0.03 -17.98
CA GLY A 60 1.90 -0.20 -17.46
C GLY A 60 1.55 -1.60 -16.95
N GLU A 61 2.47 -2.55 -17.02
CA GLU A 61 2.28 -3.92 -16.55
C GLU A 61 3.23 -4.24 -15.41
N VAL A 62 2.73 -4.86 -14.33
CA VAL A 62 3.58 -5.23 -13.20
C VAL A 62 4.32 -6.52 -13.53
N CYS A 63 5.64 -6.45 -13.50
CA CYS A 63 6.52 -7.59 -13.80
C CYS A 63 7.54 -7.77 -12.68
N THR A 64 7.96 -9.03 -12.46
CA THR A 64 9.06 -9.33 -11.54
C THR A 64 10.40 -8.97 -12.18
N CYS A 65 11.46 -8.96 -11.36
CA CYS A 65 12.83 -8.75 -11.84
C CYS A 65 13.28 -9.83 -12.83
N GLU A 66 12.63 -10.99 -12.84
CA GLU A 66 12.86 -12.07 -13.81
C GLU A 66 12.01 -11.95 -15.07
N GLY A 67 11.27 -10.86 -15.23
CA GLY A 67 10.43 -10.62 -16.40
C GLY A 67 9.10 -11.35 -16.41
N VAL A 68 8.69 -11.93 -15.29
CA VAL A 68 7.40 -12.65 -15.18
C VAL A 68 6.31 -11.64 -14.84
N SER A 69 5.23 -11.64 -15.64
CA SER A 69 4.07 -10.78 -15.34
C SER A 69 3.34 -11.24 -14.10
N VAL A 70 3.12 -10.32 -13.18
CA VAL A 70 2.29 -10.50 -11.99
C VAL A 70 1.19 -9.44 -11.94
N ASP A 71 0.92 -8.83 -13.07
CA ASP A 71 -0.07 -7.76 -13.20
C ASP A 71 -1.46 -8.19 -12.76
N ARG A 72 -1.86 -9.40 -13.14
CA ARG A 72 -3.15 -9.97 -12.73
C ARG A 72 -3.28 -10.06 -11.21
N GLU A 73 -2.25 -10.55 -10.55
CA GLU A 73 -2.23 -10.71 -9.08
C GLU A 73 -2.26 -9.35 -8.39
N PHE A 74 -1.52 -8.38 -8.89
CA PHE A 74 -1.53 -7.02 -8.34
C PHE A 74 -2.91 -6.37 -8.47
N ARG A 75 -3.56 -6.53 -9.63
CA ARG A 75 -4.89 -5.93 -9.85
C ARG A 75 -5.97 -6.65 -9.05
N LEU A 76 -5.90 -7.96 -8.95
CA LEU A 76 -6.81 -8.74 -8.11
C LEU A 76 -6.67 -8.35 -6.63
N GLY A 77 -5.45 -8.25 -6.15
CA GLY A 77 -5.18 -7.87 -4.76
C GLY A 77 -5.61 -6.43 -4.46
N ALA A 78 -5.39 -5.51 -5.39
CA ALA A 78 -5.86 -4.14 -5.27
C ALA A 78 -7.40 -4.08 -5.17
N GLN A 79 -8.10 -4.87 -6.00
CA GLN A 79 -9.57 -4.92 -5.96
C GLN A 79 -10.07 -5.51 -4.64
N ARG A 80 -9.43 -6.57 -4.16
CA ARG A 80 -9.81 -7.18 -2.86
C ARG A 80 -9.58 -6.20 -1.70
N ALA A 81 -8.47 -5.46 -1.73
CA ALA A 81 -8.20 -4.44 -0.72
C ALA A 81 -9.22 -3.30 -0.79
N LEU A 82 -9.59 -2.87 -2.01
CA LEU A 82 -10.65 -1.87 -2.18
C LEU A 82 -11.98 -2.37 -1.64
N ASP A 83 -12.33 -3.62 -1.92
CA ASP A 83 -13.59 -4.22 -1.42
C ASP A 83 -13.64 -4.20 0.11
N MET A 84 -12.52 -4.48 0.78
CA MET A 84 -12.44 -4.35 2.24
C MET A 84 -12.70 -2.91 2.70
N CYS A 85 -12.13 -1.94 2.01
CA CYS A 85 -12.33 -0.52 2.33
C CYS A 85 -13.80 -0.12 2.15
N GLU A 86 -14.43 -0.55 1.06
CA GLU A 86 -15.84 -0.27 0.78
C GLU A 86 -16.75 -0.91 1.83
N GLN A 87 -16.47 -2.14 2.23
CA GLN A 87 -17.23 -2.83 3.28
C GLN A 87 -17.05 -2.18 4.65
N ALA A 88 -15.92 -1.53 4.88
CA ALA A 88 -15.65 -0.81 6.11
C ALA A 88 -16.26 0.61 6.16
N GLY A 89 -17.04 0.97 5.15
CA GLY A 89 -17.74 2.24 5.10
C GLY A 89 -17.34 3.20 4.00
N GLY A 90 -16.32 2.85 3.22
CA GLY A 90 -15.87 3.65 2.10
C GLY A 90 -15.18 4.96 2.49
N PRO A 91 -14.98 5.89 1.53
CA PRO A 91 -14.22 7.11 1.78
C PRO A 91 -14.89 8.07 2.76
N SER A 92 -16.19 7.94 3.03
CA SER A 92 -16.86 8.76 4.03
C SER A 92 -16.53 8.35 5.46
N GLU A 93 -16.19 7.08 5.69
CA GLU A 93 -15.87 6.54 7.02
C GLU A 93 -14.36 6.38 7.24
N ILE A 94 -13.59 6.20 6.17
CA ILE A 94 -12.14 6.03 6.24
C ILE A 94 -11.47 7.38 6.05
N ALA A 95 -10.82 7.88 7.12
CA ALA A 95 -10.21 9.20 7.12
C ALA A 95 -9.02 9.32 6.17
N ALA A 96 -8.23 8.26 6.03
CA ALA A 96 -7.08 8.22 5.13
C ALA A 96 -6.56 6.80 4.96
N CYS A 97 -5.81 6.59 3.89
CA CYS A 97 -5.04 5.38 3.65
C CYS A 97 -3.56 5.73 3.76
N ILE A 98 -2.86 5.18 4.75
CA ILE A 98 -1.44 5.41 4.98
C ILE A 98 -0.70 4.21 4.40
N LEU A 99 0.02 4.42 3.33
CA LEU A 99 0.56 3.33 2.52
C LEU A 99 2.08 3.41 2.39
N GLN A 100 2.70 2.23 2.21
CA GLN A 100 4.14 2.13 2.03
C GLN A 100 4.59 2.84 0.75
N ASP A 101 5.68 3.61 0.86
CA ASP A 101 6.23 4.40 -0.23
C ASP A 101 6.81 3.53 -1.36
N ARG A 102 6.74 4.03 -2.57
CA ARG A 102 7.50 3.61 -3.77
C ARG A 102 7.13 2.25 -4.36
N SER A 103 6.32 1.44 -3.69
CA SER A 103 6.01 0.10 -4.19
C SER A 103 5.06 0.13 -5.40
N PRO A 104 5.07 -0.91 -6.23
CA PRO A 104 4.16 -0.99 -7.38
C PRO A 104 2.68 -1.18 -6.98
N SER A 105 2.40 -1.50 -5.72
CA SER A 105 1.02 -1.58 -5.20
C SER A 105 0.63 -0.34 -4.41
N CYS A 106 1.44 0.07 -3.44
CA CYS A 106 1.10 1.07 -2.42
C CYS A 106 1.78 2.43 -2.58
N GLY A 107 2.70 2.59 -3.54
CA GLY A 107 3.42 3.84 -3.74
C GLY A 107 2.50 4.95 -4.22
N ALA A 108 2.60 6.14 -3.61
CA ALA A 108 1.78 7.30 -3.95
C ALA A 108 2.66 8.45 -4.41
N GLY A 109 2.47 8.89 -5.66
CA GLY A 109 3.19 9.99 -6.26
C GLY A 109 4.56 9.63 -6.82
N ARG A 110 5.25 8.67 -6.26
CA ARG A 110 6.55 8.17 -6.75
C ARG A 110 6.62 6.67 -6.59
N ILE A 111 7.09 6.01 -7.65
CA ILE A 111 7.27 4.57 -7.71
C ILE A 111 8.59 4.25 -8.39
N TYR A 112 9.06 3.03 -8.28
CA TYR A 112 10.21 2.56 -9.06
C TYR A 112 9.87 2.58 -10.55
N ASP A 113 10.85 2.94 -11.40
CA ASP A 113 10.62 3.30 -12.80
C ASP A 113 10.53 2.11 -13.77
N GLY A 114 10.64 0.89 -13.29
CA GLY A 114 10.57 -0.31 -14.13
C GLY A 114 11.91 -0.82 -14.63
N THR A 115 13.02 -0.15 -14.28
CA THR A 115 14.37 -0.57 -14.72
C THR A 115 15.06 -1.47 -13.70
N PHE A 116 14.47 -1.68 -12.53
CA PHE A 116 15.06 -2.45 -11.43
C PHE A 116 16.43 -1.93 -10.99
N SER A 117 16.62 -0.60 -11.06
CA SER A 117 17.87 0.08 -10.75
C SER A 117 17.79 0.94 -9.47
N GLY A 118 16.67 0.93 -8.77
CA GLY A 118 16.44 1.81 -7.62
C GLY A 118 16.06 3.22 -8.01
N THR A 119 15.84 3.50 -9.30
CA THR A 119 15.45 4.82 -9.81
C THR A 119 13.95 5.01 -9.67
N LEU A 120 13.54 6.20 -9.20
CA LEU A 120 12.12 6.55 -9.02
C LEU A 120 11.62 7.40 -10.18
N THR A 121 10.32 7.31 -10.42
CA THR A 121 9.60 8.15 -11.37
C THR A 121 8.28 8.62 -10.76
N ALA A 122 7.69 9.67 -11.33
CA ALA A 122 6.34 10.10 -10.94
C ALA A 122 5.34 9.02 -11.34
N GLY A 123 4.42 8.69 -10.44
CA GLY A 123 3.39 7.69 -10.69
C GLY A 123 2.84 7.11 -9.40
N ASN A 124 1.87 6.21 -9.55
CA ASN A 124 1.21 5.56 -8.44
C ASN A 124 1.22 4.05 -8.61
N GLY A 125 1.26 3.34 -7.48
CA GLY A 125 1.02 1.91 -7.46
C GLY A 125 -0.40 1.55 -7.88
N VAL A 126 -0.61 0.29 -8.25
CA VAL A 126 -1.91 -0.18 -8.77
C VAL A 126 -3.05 0.06 -7.78
N PHE A 127 -2.83 -0.22 -6.49
CA PHE A 127 -3.84 0.01 -5.45
C PHE A 127 -4.11 1.50 -5.23
N VAL A 128 -3.07 2.32 -5.24
CA VAL A 128 -3.21 3.77 -5.06
C VAL A 128 -4.06 4.39 -6.17
N ASP A 129 -3.80 4.02 -7.43
CA ASP A 129 -4.62 4.49 -8.55
C ASP A 129 -6.10 4.14 -8.35
N LEU A 130 -6.37 2.92 -7.90
CA LEU A 130 -7.73 2.47 -7.65
C LEU A 130 -8.40 3.27 -6.52
N LEU A 131 -7.68 3.48 -5.41
CA LEU A 131 -8.17 4.27 -4.28
C LEU A 131 -8.51 5.71 -4.69
N LEU A 132 -7.61 6.36 -5.42
CA LEU A 132 -7.82 7.74 -5.85
C LEU A 132 -9.04 7.87 -6.76
N ARG A 133 -9.25 6.91 -7.65
CA ARG A 133 -10.44 6.89 -8.52
C ARG A 133 -11.74 6.70 -7.74
N HIS A 134 -11.67 6.11 -6.55
CA HIS A 134 -12.83 5.88 -5.69
C HIS A 134 -12.97 6.92 -4.56
N GLY A 135 -12.21 8.02 -4.62
CA GLY A 135 -12.39 9.15 -3.72
C GLY A 135 -11.69 9.04 -2.37
N TYR A 136 -10.76 8.11 -2.20
CA TYR A 136 -9.99 7.97 -0.96
C TYR A 136 -8.84 8.97 -0.89
N ARG A 137 -8.54 9.42 0.34
CA ARG A 137 -7.34 10.20 0.63
C ARG A 137 -6.18 9.24 0.87
N VAL A 138 -5.10 9.40 0.12
CA VAL A 138 -3.91 8.55 0.26
C VAL A 138 -2.73 9.40 0.74
N ILE A 139 -2.02 8.90 1.76
CA ILE A 139 -0.86 9.57 2.35
C ILE A 139 0.30 8.56 2.34
N PRO A 140 1.42 8.90 1.66
CA PRO A 140 2.62 8.05 1.76
C PRO A 140 3.10 7.97 3.21
N ALA A 141 3.59 6.82 3.63
CA ALA A 141 4.07 6.62 5.00
C ALA A 141 5.12 7.65 5.42
N SER A 142 6.00 8.04 4.49
CA SER A 142 7.03 9.05 4.73
C SER A 142 6.48 10.45 5.02
N GLU A 143 5.23 10.72 4.65
CA GLU A 143 4.57 12.00 4.88
C GLU A 143 3.55 11.93 6.02
N PHE A 144 3.47 10.81 6.72
CA PHE A 144 2.54 10.68 7.83
C PHE A 144 2.90 11.65 8.97
N ASP A 145 1.90 12.38 9.45
CA ASP A 145 2.00 13.25 10.62
C ASP A 145 1.00 12.74 11.68
N PRO A 146 1.46 12.44 12.90
CA PRO A 146 0.58 11.99 13.99
C PRO A 146 -0.59 12.92 14.28
N LYS A 147 -0.49 14.21 13.95
CA LYS A 147 -1.57 15.17 14.11
C LYS A 147 -2.82 14.81 13.32
N LEU A 148 -2.68 14.06 12.24
CA LEU A 148 -3.82 13.57 11.48
C LEU A 148 -4.80 12.79 12.35
N LEU A 149 -4.28 11.98 13.27
CA LEU A 149 -5.09 11.13 14.14
C LEU A 149 -5.60 11.83 15.40
N GLU A 150 -5.15 13.05 15.63
CA GLU A 150 -5.50 13.85 16.82
C GLU A 150 -6.66 14.81 16.56
N GLN A 151 -7.26 14.75 15.40
CA GLN A 151 -8.37 15.64 15.00
C GLN A 151 -9.72 15.20 15.57
#